data_909f23c548308d2d79fd8cca2a030bc8
#
_entry.id   909f23c548308d2d79fd8cca2a030bc8
#
_cell.length_a   1.000
_cell.length_b   1.000
_cell.length_c   1.000
_cell.angle_alpha   90.00
_cell.angle_beta   90.00
_cell.angle_gamma   90.00
#
_symmetry.space_group_name_H-M   'P 1'
#
loop_
_entity.id
_entity.type
_entity.pdbx_description
1 polymer ?
#
loop_
_entity_poly.entity_id
_entity_poly.type
_entity_poly.pdbx_seq_one_letter_code
_entity_poly.pdbx_strand_id
1 'polypeptide(L)'
;MKCEDRAVMLSIKPIAYIHSDFSEKFGIPRQSGLVDSLQAKIIFTEEFRNGDCIRGIEEFSHLWLIWEFSKNQRDKWTPTVRPPRLGGNKRKGVFASRAPFRPNPLGLSCVRLEKAVPNSPEGPILYVSGADLLDGTPIYDIKPYLSFADAHPDALGSFSTKALEHRLNVHCEDALLHLIPKEKRQSLLDCLSLDPRPSYQHDPERIYGMQYAGFDIHFSINANDLFVTEVIPSHEKQ
;
A
#
# COMPACT_ATOMS: atom_id res chain seq x y z
N MET A 1 -3.86 -28.23 -38.14
CA MET A 1 -4.10 -28.71 -36.76
C MET A 1 -4.31 -27.48 -35.91
N LYS A 2 -5.58 -27.11 -35.60
CA LYS A 2 -5.88 -26.00 -34.67
C LYS A 2 -5.57 -26.50 -33.27
N CYS A 3 -4.53 -25.96 -32.65
CA CYS A 3 -4.30 -26.14 -31.23
C CYS A 3 -5.50 -25.43 -30.54
N GLU A 4 -6.44 -26.18 -30.03
CA GLU A 4 -7.45 -25.66 -29.10
C GLU A 4 -6.69 -25.37 -27.81
N ASP A 5 -6.24 -24.12 -27.66
CA ASP A 5 -5.78 -23.58 -26.39
C ASP A 5 -6.95 -23.65 -25.40
N ARG A 6 -7.07 -24.76 -24.69
CA ARG A 6 -7.81 -24.79 -23.43
C ARG A 6 -7.03 -23.88 -22.47
N ALA A 7 -7.45 -22.63 -22.39
CA ALA A 7 -6.98 -21.73 -21.35
C ALA A 7 -7.21 -22.41 -20.00
N VAL A 8 -6.16 -22.98 -19.43
CA VAL A 8 -6.21 -23.56 -18.08
C VAL A 8 -6.35 -22.36 -17.13
N MET A 9 -7.54 -22.21 -16.59
CA MET A 9 -7.77 -21.20 -15.56
C MET A 9 -7.07 -21.64 -14.28
N LEU A 10 -6.05 -20.86 -13.84
CA LEU A 10 -5.39 -21.08 -12.57
C LEU A 10 -6.27 -20.50 -11.45
N SER A 11 -6.75 -21.34 -10.55
CA SER A 11 -7.41 -20.90 -9.32
C SER A 11 -6.36 -20.68 -8.22
N ILE A 12 -6.30 -19.49 -7.67
CA ILE A 12 -5.43 -19.13 -6.54
C ILE A 12 -6.28 -18.75 -5.34
N LYS A 13 -5.78 -19.01 -4.12
CA LYS A 13 -6.48 -18.69 -2.86
C LYS A 13 -5.56 -17.86 -1.96
N PRO A 14 -6.12 -16.98 -1.12
CA PRO A 14 -5.32 -16.22 -0.17
C PRO A 14 -4.61 -17.15 0.83
N ILE A 15 -3.31 -16.92 1.00
CA ILE A 15 -2.50 -17.61 2.02
C ILE A 15 -2.48 -16.84 3.33
N ALA A 16 -2.67 -15.51 3.27
CA ALA A 16 -2.61 -14.62 4.41
C ALA A 16 -3.42 -13.34 4.14
N TYR A 17 -3.61 -12.56 5.20
CA TYR A 17 -4.12 -11.19 5.14
C TYR A 17 -3.16 -10.24 5.82
N ILE A 18 -2.98 -9.04 5.23
CA ILE A 18 -2.22 -7.98 5.88
C ILE A 18 -3.14 -7.14 6.75
N HIS A 19 -2.65 -6.75 7.93
CA HIS A 19 -3.27 -5.78 8.83
C HIS A 19 -2.40 -4.53 8.89
N SER A 20 -2.97 -3.43 8.43
CA SER A 20 -2.33 -2.12 8.32
C SER A 20 -3.15 -1.03 9.00
N ASP A 21 -2.58 0.17 9.09
CA ASP A 21 -3.24 1.34 9.70
C ASP A 21 -4.27 2.02 8.79
N PHE A 22 -4.48 1.52 7.56
CA PHE A 22 -5.37 2.11 6.58
C PHE A 22 -6.66 1.30 6.42
N SER A 23 -7.77 1.81 6.93
CA SER A 23 -9.12 1.26 6.71
C SER A 23 -9.72 1.69 5.37
N GLU A 24 -9.19 2.77 4.76
CA GLU A 24 -9.62 3.34 3.49
C GLU A 24 -8.43 3.57 2.53
N LYS A 25 -8.73 3.73 1.23
CA LYS A 25 -7.70 3.89 0.19
C LYS A 25 -7.02 5.26 0.18
N PHE A 26 -7.71 6.28 0.67
CA PHE A 26 -7.18 7.64 0.67
C PHE A 26 -6.07 7.75 1.72
N GLY A 27 -4.94 8.31 1.31
CA GLY A 27 -3.76 8.46 2.18
C GLY A 27 -2.77 7.29 2.13
N ILE A 28 -3.13 6.12 1.58
CA ILE A 28 -2.18 5.02 1.39
C ILE A 28 -1.05 5.49 0.45
N PRO A 29 0.23 5.27 0.81
CA PRO A 29 1.35 5.50 -0.10
C PRO A 29 1.15 4.81 -1.44
N ARG A 30 1.47 5.48 -2.53
CA ARG A 30 1.18 4.99 -3.89
C ARG A 30 2.07 3.81 -4.32
N GLN A 31 3.13 3.54 -3.61
CA GLN A 31 4.03 2.40 -3.79
C GLN A 31 4.64 2.04 -2.43
N SER A 32 4.98 0.77 -2.26
CA SER A 32 5.73 0.28 -1.10
C SER A 32 7.12 0.94 -1.02
N GLY A 33 7.64 1.06 0.20
CA GLY A 33 8.95 1.65 0.47
C GLY A 33 9.03 3.18 0.33
N LEU A 34 7.89 3.89 0.15
CA LEU A 34 7.88 5.36 0.18
C LEU A 34 7.81 5.93 1.59
N VAL A 35 7.33 5.15 2.54
CA VAL A 35 7.22 5.45 3.96
C VAL A 35 7.68 4.23 4.76
N ASP A 36 8.96 4.20 5.10
CA ASP A 36 9.58 3.05 5.79
C ASP A 36 9.08 2.88 7.22
N SER A 37 8.55 3.94 7.82
CA SER A 37 7.99 3.93 9.18
C SER A 37 6.61 3.26 9.30
N LEU A 38 5.92 2.97 8.18
CA LEU A 38 4.64 2.27 8.18
C LEU A 38 4.81 0.80 8.56
N GLN A 39 4.23 0.41 9.67
CA GLN A 39 4.26 -0.97 10.17
C GLN A 39 2.96 -1.68 9.85
N ALA A 40 3.08 -2.95 9.49
CA ALA A 40 1.95 -3.84 9.26
C ALA A 40 2.27 -5.26 9.74
N LYS A 41 1.25 -6.08 9.94
CA LYS A 41 1.40 -7.50 10.24
C LYS A 41 0.69 -8.36 9.20
N ILE A 42 1.29 -9.48 8.86
CA ILE A 42 0.73 -10.47 7.94
C ILE A 42 0.37 -11.70 8.77
N ILE A 43 -0.91 -12.08 8.75
CA ILE A 43 -1.45 -13.22 9.48
C ILE A 43 -1.92 -14.25 8.47
N PHE A 44 -1.42 -15.49 8.60
CA PHE A 44 -1.75 -16.58 7.70
C PHE A 44 -3.17 -17.12 7.96
N THR A 45 -3.84 -17.53 6.89
CA THR A 45 -5.14 -18.20 6.99
C THR A 45 -4.98 -19.57 7.66
N GLU A 46 -6.07 -20.12 8.20
CA GLU A 46 -6.04 -21.35 9.01
C GLU A 46 -5.31 -22.51 8.33
N GLU A 47 -5.52 -22.69 7.04
CA GLU A 47 -4.89 -23.76 6.25
C GLU A 47 -3.36 -23.63 6.21
N PHE A 48 -2.83 -22.41 6.27
CA PHE A 48 -1.40 -22.11 6.15
C PHE A 48 -0.74 -21.72 7.48
N ARG A 49 -1.40 -21.97 8.63
CA ARG A 49 -0.88 -21.69 9.98
C ARG A 49 0.15 -22.72 10.43
N ASN A 50 1.20 -22.89 9.64
CA ASN A 50 2.31 -23.77 9.94
C ASN A 50 3.62 -22.98 9.96
N GLY A 51 4.31 -22.94 11.12
CA GLY A 51 5.58 -22.23 11.29
C GLY A 51 6.70 -22.67 10.35
N ASP A 52 6.62 -23.90 9.82
CA ASP A 52 7.59 -24.40 8.86
C ASP A 52 7.51 -23.66 7.51
N CYS A 53 6.36 -23.06 7.17
CA CYS A 53 6.20 -22.29 5.95
C CYS A 53 7.05 -21.01 5.91
N ILE A 54 7.46 -20.51 7.09
CA ILE A 54 8.30 -19.30 7.20
C ILE A 54 9.71 -19.60 7.74
N ARG A 55 10.10 -20.88 7.81
CA ARG A 55 11.43 -21.26 8.31
C ARG A 55 12.52 -20.68 7.41
N GLY A 56 13.46 -19.94 8.00
CA GLY A 56 14.57 -19.28 7.30
C GLY A 56 14.21 -17.96 6.64
N ILE A 57 12.95 -17.48 6.76
CA ILE A 57 12.52 -16.20 6.16
C ILE A 57 13.24 -15.00 6.82
N GLU A 58 13.67 -15.17 8.08
CA GLU A 58 14.42 -14.16 8.85
C GLU A 58 15.83 -13.89 8.31
N GLU A 59 16.34 -14.73 7.42
CA GLU A 59 17.59 -14.50 6.71
C GLU A 59 17.49 -13.43 5.62
N PHE A 60 16.26 -13.03 5.26
CA PHE A 60 15.99 -12.05 4.23
C PHE A 60 15.52 -10.72 4.84
N SER A 61 16.04 -9.62 4.35
CA SER A 61 15.66 -8.27 4.80
C SER A 61 14.37 -7.76 4.16
N HIS A 62 14.03 -8.24 2.96
CA HIS A 62 12.86 -7.78 2.20
C HIS A 62 12.11 -8.96 1.58
N LEU A 63 10.81 -8.75 1.41
CA LEU A 63 9.88 -9.72 0.84
C LEU A 63 9.06 -9.07 -0.27
N TRP A 64 8.83 -9.85 -1.34
CA TRP A 64 7.79 -9.56 -2.32
C TRP A 64 6.46 -10.10 -1.82
N LEU A 65 5.43 -9.26 -1.80
CA LEU A 65 4.05 -9.65 -1.56
C LEU A 65 3.30 -9.62 -2.89
N ILE A 66 2.64 -10.73 -3.24
CA ILE A 66 1.71 -10.83 -4.35
C ILE A 66 0.31 -10.82 -3.75
N TRP A 67 -0.49 -9.80 -4.09
CA TRP A 67 -1.76 -9.52 -3.44
C TRP A 67 -2.84 -9.06 -4.43
N GLU A 68 -4.08 -8.90 -4.00
CA GLU A 68 -5.20 -8.50 -4.85
C GLU A 68 -5.73 -7.12 -4.50
N PHE A 69 -6.08 -6.35 -5.54
CA PHE A 69 -6.86 -5.12 -5.40
C PHE A 69 -8.34 -5.41 -5.10
N SER A 70 -8.63 -6.07 -3.96
CA SER A 70 -9.94 -6.61 -3.60
C SER A 70 -11.08 -5.59 -3.57
N LYS A 71 -10.77 -4.31 -3.26
CA LYS A 71 -11.76 -3.21 -3.23
C LYS A 71 -11.88 -2.44 -4.55
N ASN A 72 -11.23 -2.88 -5.64
CA ASN A 72 -11.22 -2.20 -6.95
C ASN A 72 -11.77 -3.07 -8.09
N GLN A 73 -12.49 -4.12 -7.76
CA GLN A 73 -13.05 -5.03 -8.76
C GLN A 73 -14.03 -4.29 -9.69
N ARG A 74 -13.91 -4.56 -10.98
CA ARG A 74 -14.83 -4.10 -12.03
C ARG A 74 -15.18 -5.30 -12.89
N ASP A 75 -16.41 -5.32 -13.39
CA ASP A 75 -16.89 -6.38 -14.27
C ASP A 75 -16.11 -6.49 -15.59
N LYS A 76 -15.50 -5.39 -16.01
CA LYS A 76 -14.72 -5.32 -17.25
C LYS A 76 -13.43 -4.55 -17.05
N TRP A 77 -12.34 -5.11 -17.55
CA TRP A 77 -11.06 -4.41 -17.65
C TRP A 77 -11.04 -3.46 -18.85
N THR A 78 -10.13 -2.51 -18.86
CA THR A 78 -9.93 -1.61 -19.99
C THR A 78 -8.47 -1.65 -20.45
N PRO A 79 -8.21 -1.62 -21.78
CA PRO A 79 -6.83 -1.70 -22.29
C PRO A 79 -5.99 -0.47 -21.95
N THR A 80 -6.62 0.64 -21.58
CA THR A 80 -5.94 1.88 -21.22
C THR A 80 -6.46 2.46 -19.91
N VAL A 81 -5.58 3.14 -19.19
CA VAL A 81 -5.87 3.87 -17.95
C VAL A 81 -5.43 5.31 -18.07
N ARG A 82 -5.93 6.18 -17.21
CA ARG A 82 -5.52 7.59 -17.09
C ARG A 82 -4.79 7.78 -15.75
N PRO A 83 -3.45 7.65 -15.72
CA PRO A 83 -2.71 7.83 -14.48
C PRO A 83 -2.91 9.26 -13.94
N PRO A 84 -3.32 9.44 -12.66
CA PRO A 84 -3.55 10.78 -12.09
C PRO A 84 -2.32 11.68 -12.19
N ARG A 85 -1.13 11.13 -12.03
CA ARG A 85 0.16 11.86 -12.12
C ARG A 85 0.48 12.42 -13.51
N LEU A 86 -0.22 12.00 -14.55
CA LEU A 86 -0.14 12.59 -15.90
C LEU A 86 -1.25 13.62 -16.15
N GLY A 87 -1.81 14.20 -15.07
CA GLY A 87 -2.89 15.18 -15.15
C GLY A 87 -4.25 14.58 -15.53
N GLY A 88 -4.40 13.25 -15.51
CA GLY A 88 -5.66 12.56 -15.83
C GLY A 88 -6.08 12.60 -17.31
N ASN A 89 -5.39 13.37 -18.17
CA ASN A 89 -5.75 13.56 -19.58
C ASN A 89 -5.01 12.61 -20.54
N LYS A 90 -3.83 12.13 -20.16
CA LYS A 90 -3.03 11.22 -21.00
C LYS A 90 -3.38 9.77 -20.71
N ARG A 91 -3.70 9.01 -21.74
CA ARG A 91 -3.92 7.56 -21.62
C ARG A 91 -2.60 6.81 -21.70
N LYS A 92 -2.50 5.73 -20.94
CA LYS A 92 -1.42 4.74 -20.99
C LYS A 92 -2.02 3.35 -21.11
N GLY A 93 -1.31 2.42 -21.75
CA GLY A 93 -1.67 1.01 -21.70
C GLY A 93 -1.72 0.50 -20.25
N VAL A 94 -2.67 -0.35 -19.93
CA VAL A 94 -2.83 -0.89 -18.58
C VAL A 94 -1.56 -1.60 -18.09
N PHE A 95 -0.85 -2.31 -18.99
CA PHE A 95 0.41 -2.99 -18.69
C PHE A 95 1.63 -2.05 -18.60
N ALA A 96 1.51 -0.81 -19.10
CA ALA A 96 2.50 0.25 -18.88
C ALA A 96 2.20 1.07 -17.60
N SER A 97 1.46 0.50 -16.66
CA SER A 97 1.08 1.12 -15.40
C SER A 97 0.90 0.06 -14.31
N ARG A 98 0.85 0.50 -13.04
CA ARG A 98 0.48 -0.32 -11.87
C ARG A 98 -0.97 -0.07 -11.42
N ALA A 99 -1.84 0.33 -12.35
CA ALA A 99 -3.26 0.57 -12.05
C ALA A 99 -3.98 -0.72 -11.67
N PRO A 100 -4.98 -0.66 -10.75
CA PRO A 100 -5.72 -1.83 -10.27
C PRO A 100 -6.66 -2.42 -11.32
N PHE A 101 -7.06 -1.65 -12.34
CA PHE A 101 -8.06 -2.03 -13.35
C PHE A 101 -7.44 -2.87 -14.48
N ARG A 102 -6.87 -4.00 -14.10
CA ARG A 102 -6.18 -4.95 -14.99
C ARG A 102 -6.99 -6.24 -15.14
N PRO A 103 -6.69 -7.07 -16.18
CA PRO A 103 -7.37 -8.36 -16.37
C PRO A 103 -7.30 -9.27 -15.13
N ASN A 104 -6.11 -9.32 -14.51
CA ASN A 104 -5.89 -9.96 -13.22
C ASN A 104 -5.51 -8.84 -12.24
N PRO A 105 -6.37 -8.48 -11.28
CA PRO A 105 -6.15 -7.33 -10.40
C PRO A 105 -5.13 -7.64 -9.29
N LEU A 106 -3.96 -8.16 -9.69
CA LEU A 106 -2.87 -8.48 -8.77
C LEU A 106 -1.93 -7.27 -8.59
N GLY A 107 -1.53 -7.05 -7.35
CA GLY A 107 -0.52 -6.11 -6.93
C GLY A 107 0.79 -6.81 -6.58
N LEU A 108 1.87 -6.07 -6.59
CA LEU A 108 3.20 -6.49 -6.19
C LEU A 108 3.84 -5.40 -5.35
N SER A 109 4.20 -5.71 -4.10
CA SER A 109 4.83 -4.78 -3.16
C SER A 109 6.07 -5.39 -2.55
N CYS A 110 7.18 -4.66 -2.55
CA CYS A 110 8.37 -5.01 -1.80
C CYS A 110 8.26 -4.37 -0.41
N VAL A 111 8.31 -5.18 0.64
CA VAL A 111 8.24 -4.72 2.03
C VAL A 111 9.48 -5.16 2.78
N ARG A 112 9.87 -4.40 3.81
CA ARG A 112 10.95 -4.79 4.70
C ARG A 112 10.42 -5.76 5.75
N LEU A 113 11.12 -6.86 5.98
CA LEU A 113 10.83 -7.79 7.07
C LEU A 113 11.46 -7.26 8.37
N GLU A 114 10.62 -6.98 9.35
CA GLU A 114 11.06 -6.51 10.68
C GLU A 114 11.22 -7.65 11.67
N LYS A 115 10.29 -8.62 11.62
CA LYS A 115 10.28 -9.77 12.53
C LYS A 115 9.43 -10.89 11.96
N ALA A 116 9.88 -12.13 12.13
CA ALA A 116 9.10 -13.34 11.92
C ALA A 116 8.82 -14.02 13.27
N VAL A 117 7.56 -14.41 13.49
CA VAL A 117 7.13 -15.14 14.69
C VAL A 117 6.49 -16.44 14.22
N PRO A 118 7.22 -17.58 14.23
CA PRO A 118 6.71 -18.83 13.67
C PRO A 118 5.56 -19.45 14.49
N ASN A 119 5.50 -19.15 15.78
CA ASN A 119 4.52 -19.72 16.69
C ASN A 119 3.85 -18.61 17.51
N SER A 120 2.56 -18.39 17.27
CA SER A 120 1.70 -17.55 18.08
C SER A 120 0.32 -18.19 18.18
N PRO A 121 -0.59 -17.70 19.05
CA PRO A 121 -1.99 -18.19 19.09
C PRO A 121 -2.72 -18.02 17.74
N GLU A 122 -2.30 -17.06 16.91
CA GLU A 122 -2.86 -16.80 15.57
C GLU A 122 -2.11 -17.57 14.46
N GLY A 123 -1.14 -18.42 14.82
CA GLY A 123 -0.22 -19.08 13.88
C GLY A 123 1.02 -18.24 13.59
N PRO A 124 1.72 -18.46 12.47
CA PRO A 124 2.85 -17.65 12.06
C PRO A 124 2.43 -16.20 11.78
N ILE A 125 3.28 -15.24 12.18
CA ILE A 125 3.07 -13.82 11.92
C ILE A 125 4.36 -13.22 11.35
N LEU A 126 4.23 -12.43 10.28
CA LEU A 126 5.31 -11.60 9.78
C LEU A 126 4.98 -10.12 10.09
N TYR A 127 5.90 -9.44 10.76
CA TYR A 127 5.87 -7.99 10.93
C TYR A 127 6.70 -7.37 9.84
N VAL A 128 6.11 -6.44 9.13
CA VAL A 128 6.73 -5.79 7.96
C VAL A 128 6.61 -4.27 8.05
N SER A 129 7.48 -3.56 7.34
CA SER A 129 7.38 -2.12 7.19
C SER A 129 7.41 -1.70 5.72
N GLY A 130 6.95 -0.46 5.46
CA GLY A 130 6.89 0.10 4.12
C GLY A 130 5.77 -0.44 3.23
N ALA A 131 4.74 -1.08 3.80
CA ALA A 131 3.62 -1.60 3.03
C ALA A 131 2.67 -0.48 2.53
N ASP A 132 2.19 -0.64 1.29
CA ASP A 132 1.23 0.25 0.61
C ASP A 132 -0.14 -0.42 0.43
N LEU A 133 -0.57 -1.20 1.42
CA LEU A 133 -1.75 -2.04 1.35
C LEU A 133 -2.83 -1.58 2.35
N LEU A 134 -4.08 -1.69 1.90
CA LEU A 134 -5.27 -1.50 2.73
C LEU A 134 -5.36 -2.63 3.77
N ASP A 135 -5.89 -2.34 4.95
CA ASP A 135 -6.20 -3.34 5.96
C ASP A 135 -7.11 -4.44 5.40
N GLY A 136 -6.83 -5.69 5.78
CA GLY A 136 -7.55 -6.86 5.28
C GLY A 136 -7.28 -7.22 3.82
N THR A 137 -6.24 -6.69 3.18
CA THR A 137 -5.88 -7.07 1.80
C THR A 137 -5.39 -8.52 1.77
N PRO A 138 -5.97 -9.37 0.88
CA PRO A 138 -5.53 -10.76 0.72
C PRO A 138 -4.19 -10.86 0.03
N ILE A 139 -3.30 -11.70 0.57
CA ILE A 139 -1.99 -12.04 0.03
C ILE A 139 -2.06 -13.46 -0.53
N TYR A 140 -1.61 -13.63 -1.76
CA TYR A 140 -1.64 -14.91 -2.48
C TYR A 140 -0.30 -15.61 -2.51
N ASP A 141 0.81 -14.85 -2.41
CA ASP A 141 2.16 -15.43 -2.36
C ASP A 141 3.13 -14.46 -1.69
N ILE A 142 4.16 -15.02 -1.07
CA ILE A 142 5.27 -14.29 -0.45
C ILE A 142 6.57 -14.89 -0.97
N LYS A 143 7.46 -14.04 -1.49
CA LYS A 143 8.78 -14.48 -1.97
C LYS A 143 9.88 -13.62 -1.34
N PRO A 144 11.04 -14.19 -1.02
CA PRO A 144 12.18 -13.39 -0.61
C PRO A 144 12.65 -12.47 -1.74
N TYR A 145 13.08 -11.26 -1.38
CA TYR A 145 13.75 -10.36 -2.29
C TYR A 145 15.23 -10.77 -2.44
N LEU A 146 15.67 -10.92 -3.68
CA LEU A 146 17.03 -11.34 -4.03
C LEU A 146 17.74 -10.17 -4.70
N SER A 147 18.62 -9.47 -3.99
CA SER A 147 19.25 -8.24 -4.48
C SER A 147 20.01 -8.43 -5.81
N PHE A 148 20.63 -9.59 -6.03
CA PHE A 148 21.35 -9.87 -7.28
C PHE A 148 20.42 -10.07 -8.49
N ALA A 149 19.15 -10.42 -8.28
CA ALA A 149 18.17 -10.68 -9.32
C ALA A 149 17.15 -9.55 -9.47
N ASP A 150 16.75 -8.92 -8.35
CA ASP A 150 15.63 -7.98 -8.31
C ASP A 150 16.07 -6.51 -8.42
N ALA A 151 17.34 -6.19 -8.07
CA ALA A 151 17.82 -4.82 -8.13
C ALA A 151 18.33 -4.44 -9.51
N HIS A 152 17.70 -3.44 -10.13
CA HIS A 152 18.11 -2.85 -11.41
C HIS A 152 18.28 -1.34 -11.26
N PRO A 153 19.42 -0.85 -10.73
CA PRO A 153 19.63 0.59 -10.48
C PRO A 153 19.49 1.47 -11.72
N ASP A 154 19.83 0.93 -12.90
CA ASP A 154 19.76 1.66 -14.17
C ASP A 154 18.39 1.57 -14.88
N ALA A 155 17.39 0.98 -14.21
CA ALA A 155 16.06 0.83 -14.81
C ALA A 155 15.38 2.18 -15.03
N LEU A 156 14.82 2.37 -16.24
CA LEU A 156 14.11 3.60 -16.58
C LEU A 156 12.70 3.61 -15.96
N GLY A 157 12.42 4.58 -15.10
CA GLY A 157 11.15 4.74 -14.40
C GLY A 157 10.07 5.50 -15.18
N SER A 158 10.34 6.01 -16.39
CA SER A 158 9.38 6.78 -17.19
C SER A 158 8.79 7.96 -16.39
N PHE A 159 7.45 8.11 -16.40
CA PHE A 159 6.74 9.19 -15.70
C PHE A 159 6.71 9.01 -14.17
N SER A 160 7.08 7.87 -13.64
CA SER A 160 7.05 7.62 -12.20
C SER A 160 8.21 8.30 -11.45
N THR A 161 9.35 8.49 -12.09
CA THR A 161 10.56 9.05 -11.46
C THR A 161 10.36 10.49 -10.98
N LYS A 162 9.76 11.35 -11.82
CA LYS A 162 9.49 12.76 -11.47
C LYS A 162 8.53 12.95 -10.30
N ALA A 163 7.77 11.93 -9.96
CA ALA A 163 6.74 12.01 -8.96
C ALA A 163 7.24 11.74 -7.52
N LEU A 164 8.50 11.36 -7.37
CA LEU A 164 9.11 11.10 -6.06
C LEU A 164 9.68 12.36 -5.39
N GLU A 165 9.90 13.42 -6.18
CA GLU A 165 10.58 14.65 -5.73
C GLU A 165 9.64 15.61 -4.97
N HIS A 166 8.33 15.48 -5.15
CA HIS A 166 7.37 16.38 -4.52
C HIS A 166 7.01 15.89 -3.11
N ARG A 167 7.30 16.72 -2.12
CA ARG A 167 6.90 16.53 -0.73
C ARG A 167 6.26 17.82 -0.22
N LEU A 168 5.23 17.66 0.63
CA LEU A 168 4.61 18.78 1.35
C LEU A 168 5.30 19.00 2.69
N ASN A 169 5.34 20.24 3.13
CA ASN A 169 5.66 20.59 4.51
C ASN A 169 4.42 20.31 5.37
N VAL A 170 4.52 19.41 6.31
CA VAL A 170 3.39 19.04 7.18
C VAL A 170 3.45 19.83 8.47
N HIS A 171 2.40 20.61 8.73
CA HIS A 171 2.20 21.36 9.97
C HIS A 171 1.11 20.66 10.79
N CYS A 172 1.46 20.19 11.96
CA CYS A 172 0.56 19.55 12.90
C CYS A 172 0.87 20.09 14.31
N GLU A 173 -0.10 20.66 14.96
CA GLU A 173 0.07 21.12 16.35
C GLU A 173 0.37 19.92 17.26
N ASP A 174 1.27 20.11 18.23
CA ASP A 174 1.65 19.08 19.19
C ASP A 174 0.44 18.47 19.92
N ALA A 175 -0.55 19.30 20.25
CA ALA A 175 -1.78 18.85 20.89
C ALA A 175 -2.56 17.83 20.06
N LEU A 176 -2.67 18.05 18.72
CA LEU A 176 -3.33 17.13 17.80
C LEU A 176 -2.48 15.87 17.59
N LEU A 177 -1.16 16.05 17.42
CA LEU A 177 -0.26 14.92 17.19
C LEU A 177 -0.21 13.99 18.43
N HIS A 178 -0.39 14.52 19.65
CA HIS A 178 -0.40 13.72 20.86
C HIS A 178 -1.63 12.81 21.01
N LEU A 179 -2.72 13.07 20.29
CA LEU A 179 -3.87 12.15 20.22
C LEU A 179 -3.53 10.84 19.53
N ILE A 180 -2.56 10.87 18.61
CA ILE A 180 -2.10 9.68 17.87
C ILE A 180 -1.09 8.91 18.74
N PRO A 181 -1.14 7.56 18.78
CA PRO A 181 -0.13 6.74 19.46
C PRO A 181 1.29 7.09 19.00
N LYS A 182 2.23 7.16 19.94
CA LYS A 182 3.59 7.67 19.68
C LYS A 182 4.28 6.97 18.50
N GLU A 183 4.11 5.67 18.41
CA GLU A 183 4.70 4.80 17.36
C GLU A 183 4.09 5.03 15.97
N LYS A 184 2.93 5.70 15.87
CA LYS A 184 2.22 5.98 14.62
C LYS A 184 2.39 7.43 14.11
N ARG A 185 2.97 8.31 14.92
CA ARG A 185 3.08 9.75 14.60
C ARG A 185 3.95 10.01 13.39
N GLN A 186 5.16 9.41 13.36
CA GLN A 186 6.09 9.65 12.27
C GLN A 186 5.53 9.14 10.95
N SER A 187 4.97 7.93 10.93
CA SER A 187 4.37 7.35 9.71
C SER A 187 3.16 8.15 9.21
N LEU A 188 2.34 8.74 10.10
CA LEU A 188 1.29 9.67 9.70
C LEU A 188 1.87 10.90 8.98
N LEU A 189 2.86 11.57 9.59
CA LEU A 189 3.48 12.76 9.01
C LEU A 189 4.15 12.45 7.66
N ASP A 190 4.84 11.31 7.57
CA ASP A 190 5.48 10.86 6.33
C ASP A 190 4.43 10.61 5.23
N CYS A 191 3.29 9.97 5.56
CA CYS A 191 2.19 9.75 4.62
C CYS A 191 1.58 11.06 4.12
N LEU A 192 1.32 12.01 5.03
CA LEU A 192 0.78 13.32 4.68
C LEU A 192 1.76 14.10 3.78
N SER A 193 3.07 13.97 4.01
CA SER A 193 4.10 14.63 3.20
C SER A 193 4.09 14.16 1.73
N LEU A 194 3.57 12.96 1.43
CA LEU A 194 3.49 12.42 0.07
C LEU A 194 2.41 13.05 -0.81
N ASP A 195 1.71 14.06 -0.33
CA ASP A 195 0.55 14.69 -0.99
C ASP A 195 -0.54 13.66 -1.35
N PRO A 196 -1.42 13.32 -0.42
CA PRO A 196 -2.47 12.32 -0.64
C PRO A 196 -3.54 12.78 -1.63
N ARG A 197 -3.60 14.08 -1.99
CA ARG A 197 -4.59 14.62 -2.93
C ARG A 197 -4.53 13.94 -4.30
N PRO A 198 -5.68 13.83 -4.99
CA PRO A 198 -5.68 13.65 -6.43
C PRO A 198 -5.00 14.85 -7.11
N SER A 199 -4.09 14.58 -8.06
CA SER A 199 -3.25 15.60 -8.71
C SER A 199 -4.00 16.69 -9.52
N TYR A 200 -5.32 16.56 -9.66
CA TYR A 200 -6.20 17.54 -10.32
C TYR A 200 -6.95 18.44 -9.34
N GLN A 201 -6.75 18.27 -8.03
CA GLN A 201 -7.41 19.06 -6.98
C GLN A 201 -6.42 20.06 -6.41
N HIS A 202 -6.75 21.36 -6.56
CA HIS A 202 -5.91 22.48 -6.13
C HIS A 202 -6.69 23.53 -5.33
N ASP A 203 -7.84 23.15 -4.76
CA ASP A 203 -8.68 24.04 -3.96
C ASP A 203 -8.06 24.21 -2.56
N PRO A 204 -7.56 25.42 -2.18
CA PRO A 204 -6.93 25.66 -0.89
C PRO A 204 -7.92 25.70 0.28
N GLU A 205 -9.21 25.94 0.02
CA GLU A 205 -10.26 25.97 1.03
C GLU A 205 -10.81 24.58 1.36
N ARG A 206 -10.42 23.57 0.57
CA ARG A 206 -10.92 22.22 0.75
C ARG A 206 -10.28 21.53 1.93
N ILE A 207 -11.14 20.99 2.82
CA ILE A 207 -10.73 20.08 3.88
C ILE A 207 -10.80 18.64 3.35
N TYR A 208 -9.72 17.90 3.58
CA TYR A 208 -9.60 16.49 3.26
C TYR A 208 -9.69 15.68 4.55
N GLY A 209 -10.28 14.47 4.49
CA GLY A 209 -10.29 13.51 5.59
C GLY A 209 -9.55 12.23 5.20
N MET A 210 -8.75 11.69 6.10
CA MET A 210 -8.00 10.45 5.93
C MET A 210 -8.16 9.56 7.15
N GLN A 211 -8.56 8.31 6.94
CA GLN A 211 -8.61 7.31 8.00
C GLN A 211 -7.23 6.69 8.20
N TYR A 212 -6.69 6.81 9.42
CA TYR A 212 -5.38 6.28 9.77
C TYR A 212 -5.33 5.83 11.23
N ALA A 213 -4.89 4.60 11.48
CA ALA A 213 -4.65 4.02 12.81
C ALA A 213 -5.84 4.19 13.79
N GLY A 214 -7.08 4.13 13.29
CA GLY A 214 -8.31 4.31 14.09
C GLY A 214 -8.68 5.76 14.34
N PHE A 215 -8.12 6.70 13.58
CA PHE A 215 -8.45 8.12 13.64
C PHE A 215 -8.89 8.66 12.28
N ASP A 216 -9.77 9.65 12.28
CA ASP A 216 -10.11 10.49 11.15
C ASP A 216 -9.27 11.77 11.22
N ILE A 217 -8.37 11.95 10.25
CA ILE A 217 -7.40 13.05 10.21
C ILE A 217 -7.88 14.06 9.18
N HIS A 218 -8.27 15.25 9.62
CA HIS A 218 -8.68 16.34 8.74
C HIS A 218 -7.52 17.28 8.48
N PHE A 219 -7.37 17.72 7.23
CA PHE A 219 -6.32 18.65 6.85
C PHE A 219 -6.69 19.48 5.62
N SER A 220 -6.08 20.64 5.48
CA SER A 220 -6.11 21.48 4.29
C SER A 220 -4.72 21.59 3.67
N ILE A 221 -4.65 21.96 2.39
CA ILE A 221 -3.37 22.12 1.70
C ILE A 221 -3.38 23.41 0.90
N ASN A 222 -2.40 24.27 1.21
CA ASN A 222 -2.17 25.51 0.48
C ASN A 222 -0.74 25.51 -0.08
N ALA A 223 -0.61 25.58 -1.40
CA ALA A 223 0.67 25.45 -2.12
C ALA A 223 1.42 24.16 -1.71
N ASN A 224 2.55 24.28 -1.04
CA ASN A 224 3.38 23.17 -0.57
C ASN A 224 3.24 22.87 0.93
N ASP A 225 2.30 23.52 1.61
CA ASP A 225 2.10 23.37 3.04
C ASP A 225 0.77 22.64 3.32
N LEU A 226 0.84 21.59 4.13
CA LEU A 226 -0.30 20.82 4.62
C LEU A 226 -0.51 21.15 6.10
N PHE A 227 -1.71 21.54 6.48
CA PHE A 227 -2.08 21.86 7.83
C PHE A 227 -3.09 20.84 8.35
N VAL A 228 -2.71 20.07 9.37
CA VAL A 228 -3.64 19.20 10.09
C VAL A 228 -4.54 20.09 10.95
N THR A 229 -5.84 20.02 10.70
CA THR A 229 -6.85 20.85 11.37
C THR A 229 -7.56 20.13 12.49
N GLU A 230 -7.69 18.80 12.39
CA GLU A 230 -8.45 18.02 13.36
C GLU A 230 -7.99 16.55 13.37
N VAL A 231 -8.04 15.91 14.54
CA VAL A 231 -7.79 14.48 14.74
C VAL A 231 -8.90 13.93 15.63
N ILE A 232 -9.74 13.06 15.09
CA ILE A 232 -10.92 12.52 15.77
C ILE A 232 -10.77 11.00 15.86
N PRO A 233 -10.95 10.35 17.02
CA PRO A 233 -11.06 8.91 17.08
C PRO A 233 -12.18 8.40 16.17
N SER A 234 -11.86 7.47 15.27
CA SER A 234 -12.89 6.84 14.43
C SER A 234 -13.80 6.00 15.35
N HIS A 235 -15.07 6.32 15.39
CA HIS A 235 -16.04 5.43 16.04
C HIS A 235 -16.11 4.16 15.20
N GLU A 236 -15.81 3.00 15.80
CA GLU A 236 -16.12 1.72 15.17
C GLU A 236 -17.62 1.74 14.82
N LYS A 237 -17.92 1.67 13.52
CA LYS A 237 -19.28 1.37 13.09
C LYS A 237 -19.60 -0.04 13.58
N GLN A 238 -20.37 -0.11 14.67
CA GLN A 238 -20.96 -1.35 15.19
C GLN A 238 -21.77 -2.07 14.10
#